data_f26957adeabae5edebb092e49b43a6be
#
_entry.id   f26957adeabae5edebb092e49b43a6be
#
_cell.length_a   1.000
_cell.length_b   1.000
_cell.length_c   1.000
_cell.angle_alpha   90.00
_cell.angle_beta   90.00
_cell.angle_gamma   90.00
#
_symmetry.space_group_name_H-M   'P 1'
#
loop_
_entity.id
_entity.type
_entity.pdbx_description
1 polymer ?
#
loop_
_entity_poly.entity_id
_entity_poly.type
_entity_poly.pdbx_seq_one_letter_code
_entity_poly.pdbx_strand_id
1 'polypeptide(L)'
;MLCMALSVTAARALPPEVESALQRARVPQDALAVVLQEAGSARTVLAHQPQVPMNPASLAKLLTGLAALDQLGPAWTWSTPVWLQGNVSDGVLDGSLVIKGTGDPKLVVERVWLLLRRVQQMGVREIRGDIVLDRSAFAPNQADPGDFDGDTTRPYNVQPDALLLNFKAVTYTFVPDAARGVAQVLVDPPLAGTQVDRTVRLNAGPCDDWRGGLKASLGDATRIRFAGSFPAACGELSWPVADADPASYNARLIDALWRDMGGRLGGRVVDGLAPVGVRPSFELKSPTLAEVLRDINKYSNNVMAQQLFLTLALQRQPAQPATAEAARALLQEWLLQRSGDLSAGTQLDNGSGLSRDTRLSAALLARLLQQAWSSPAMPELVSSLPINGLDGTLRRSRATAGRAHLKTGSLRDVAGIAGYVLSDSGRRYVLVAIINHPQANAARPALDALVQWSLRDAPSR
;
A
#
# COMPACT_ATOMS: atom_id res chain seq x y z
N MET A 1 1.48 -10.84 46.76
CA MET A 1 2.76 -10.38 46.16
C MET A 1 3.40 -11.59 45.50
N LEU A 2 3.14 -11.83 44.22
CA LEU A 2 3.72 -12.95 43.50
C LEU A 2 4.73 -12.36 42.50
N CYS A 3 6.04 -12.46 42.87
CA CYS A 3 7.11 -12.09 41.96
C CYS A 3 7.12 -13.04 40.75
N MET A 4 6.59 -12.59 39.62
CA MET A 4 6.86 -13.27 38.35
C MET A 4 8.32 -12.97 37.97
N ALA A 5 9.19 -13.97 38.16
CA ALA A 5 10.54 -13.94 37.66
C ALA A 5 10.50 -13.83 36.13
N LEU A 6 10.90 -12.70 35.58
CA LEU A 6 11.22 -12.55 34.16
C LEU A 6 12.39 -13.49 33.86
N SER A 7 12.10 -14.62 33.24
CA SER A 7 13.12 -15.50 32.66
C SER A 7 13.83 -14.72 31.55
N VAL A 8 14.99 -14.16 31.84
CA VAL A 8 15.92 -13.65 30.83
C VAL A 8 16.38 -14.86 30.01
N THR A 9 15.72 -15.11 28.90
CA THR A 9 16.16 -16.12 27.93
C THR A 9 17.50 -15.65 27.35
N ALA A 10 18.55 -16.43 27.56
CA ALA A 10 19.89 -16.20 27.02
C ALA A 10 19.79 -15.91 25.51
N ALA A 11 20.42 -14.82 25.07
CA ALA A 11 20.57 -14.51 23.65
C ALA A 11 21.23 -15.72 22.97
N ARG A 12 20.50 -16.36 22.07
CA ARG A 12 21.02 -17.49 21.29
C ARG A 12 21.87 -16.90 20.14
N ALA A 13 23.04 -17.47 19.86
CA ALA A 13 23.84 -17.11 18.69
C ALA A 13 22.99 -17.23 17.41
N LEU A 14 23.26 -16.38 16.44
CA LEU A 14 22.61 -16.47 15.12
C LEU A 14 22.94 -17.81 14.46
N PRO A 15 22.05 -18.38 13.64
CA PRO A 15 22.36 -19.56 12.85
C PRO A 15 23.57 -19.31 11.94
N PRO A 16 24.51 -20.28 11.77
CA PRO A 16 25.74 -20.09 10.98
C PRO A 16 25.49 -19.66 9.53
N GLU A 17 24.40 -20.14 8.92
CA GLU A 17 24.00 -19.75 7.57
C GLU A 17 23.57 -18.28 7.48
N VAL A 18 22.97 -17.73 8.55
CA VAL A 18 22.58 -16.30 8.65
C VAL A 18 23.85 -15.46 8.82
N GLU A 19 24.75 -15.85 9.74
CA GLU A 19 26.03 -15.16 9.93
C GLU A 19 26.85 -15.12 8.64
N SER A 20 26.97 -16.27 7.95
CA SER A 20 27.68 -16.37 6.67
C SER A 20 27.08 -15.47 5.60
N ALA A 21 25.73 -15.34 5.55
CA ALA A 21 25.05 -14.46 4.60
C ALA A 21 25.29 -12.98 4.90
N LEU A 22 25.27 -12.58 6.18
CA LEU A 22 25.59 -11.22 6.62
C LEU A 22 27.05 -10.87 6.28
N GLN A 23 28.01 -11.78 6.57
CA GLN A 23 29.42 -11.59 6.26
C GLN A 23 29.68 -11.39 4.75
N ARG A 24 29.06 -12.22 3.89
CA ARG A 24 29.15 -12.04 2.43
C ARG A 24 28.62 -10.69 1.96
N ALA A 25 27.59 -10.17 2.63
CA ALA A 25 27.02 -8.86 2.34
C ALA A 25 27.79 -7.71 3.00
N ARG A 26 28.80 -8.00 3.81
CA ARG A 26 29.55 -7.02 4.64
C ARG A 26 28.62 -6.22 5.56
N VAL A 27 27.66 -6.93 6.17
CA VAL A 27 26.72 -6.35 7.16
C VAL A 27 27.08 -6.94 8.51
N PRO A 28 27.38 -6.11 9.52
CA PRO A 28 27.68 -6.57 10.88
C PRO A 28 26.43 -7.14 11.55
N GLN A 29 26.61 -8.03 12.52
CA GLN A 29 25.49 -8.70 13.22
C GLN A 29 24.62 -7.73 14.01
N ASP A 30 25.19 -6.63 14.51
CA ASP A 30 24.47 -5.57 15.25
C ASP A 30 23.53 -4.72 14.35
N ALA A 31 23.64 -4.83 13.03
CA ALA A 31 22.71 -4.24 12.09
C ALA A 31 21.42 -5.09 11.90
N LEU A 32 21.32 -6.26 12.52
CA LEU A 32 20.20 -7.18 12.43
C LEU A 32 19.47 -7.29 13.77
N ALA A 33 18.15 -7.13 13.79
CA ALA A 33 17.28 -7.53 14.90
C ALA A 33 16.40 -8.71 14.47
N VAL A 34 16.31 -9.76 15.32
CA VAL A 34 15.51 -10.97 15.04
C VAL A 34 14.73 -11.41 16.27
N VAL A 35 13.49 -11.83 16.05
CA VAL A 35 12.70 -12.65 16.98
C VAL A 35 12.08 -13.81 16.21
N LEU A 36 12.32 -15.04 16.69
CA LEU A 36 11.59 -16.23 16.30
C LEU A 36 10.97 -16.85 17.56
N GLN A 37 9.66 -17.00 17.57
CA GLN A 37 8.91 -17.58 18.70
C GLN A 37 7.77 -18.47 18.20
N GLU A 38 7.37 -19.46 18.98
CA GLU A 38 6.20 -20.29 18.65
C GLU A 38 4.92 -19.45 18.70
N ALA A 39 4.10 -19.53 17.65
CA ALA A 39 2.88 -18.73 17.57
C ALA A 39 1.86 -19.06 18.65
N GLY A 40 1.75 -20.35 19.06
CA GLY A 40 0.76 -20.79 20.04
C GLY A 40 1.20 -20.68 21.51
N SER A 41 2.50 -20.59 21.80
CA SER A 41 3.00 -20.66 23.18
C SER A 41 3.86 -19.48 23.62
N ALA A 42 4.21 -18.57 22.73
CA ALA A 42 5.17 -17.48 22.96
C ALA A 42 6.58 -17.95 23.36
N ARG A 43 6.90 -19.23 23.25
CA ARG A 43 8.23 -19.75 23.54
C ARG A 43 9.23 -19.18 22.54
N THR A 44 10.18 -18.37 23.04
CA THR A 44 11.21 -17.76 22.22
C THR A 44 12.24 -18.83 21.82
N VAL A 45 12.48 -18.95 20.50
CA VAL A 45 13.45 -19.88 19.90
C VAL A 45 14.75 -19.15 19.56
N LEU A 46 14.65 -17.93 19.06
CA LEU A 46 15.79 -17.06 18.74
C LEU A 46 15.41 -15.62 19.06
N ALA A 47 16.30 -14.91 19.76
CA ALA A 47 16.21 -13.48 19.97
C ALA A 47 17.61 -12.86 19.83
N HIS A 48 17.74 -11.90 18.91
CA HIS A 48 18.95 -11.13 18.68
C HIS A 48 18.54 -9.66 18.55
N GLN A 49 19.05 -8.80 19.44
CA GLN A 49 18.69 -7.39 19.55
C GLN A 49 17.16 -7.10 19.50
N PRO A 50 16.30 -7.87 20.19
CA PRO A 50 14.86 -7.87 19.98
C PRO A 50 14.20 -6.53 20.31
N GLN A 51 14.78 -5.73 21.23
CA GLN A 51 14.20 -4.47 21.71
C GLN A 51 14.78 -3.23 21.03
N VAL A 52 15.82 -3.39 20.18
CA VAL A 52 16.44 -2.24 19.50
C VAL A 52 15.42 -1.64 18.50
N PRO A 53 15.09 -0.31 18.64
CA PRO A 53 14.22 0.37 17.71
C PRO A 53 14.91 0.54 16.35
N MET A 54 14.37 -0.10 15.31
CA MET A 54 14.89 -0.05 13.94
C MET A 54 13.86 0.56 13.00
N ASN A 55 14.32 1.09 11.87
CA ASN A 55 13.41 1.46 10.79
C ASN A 55 12.82 0.17 10.21
N PRO A 56 11.49 -0.02 10.31
CA PRO A 56 10.84 -1.25 9.86
C PRO A 56 10.53 -1.25 8.36
N ALA A 57 10.70 -0.11 7.68
CA ALA A 57 10.15 0.11 6.36
C ALA A 57 8.67 -0.33 6.30
N SER A 58 8.26 -1.02 5.25
CA SER A 58 6.87 -1.44 5.06
C SER A 58 6.35 -2.50 6.05
N LEU A 59 7.15 -2.98 7.02
CA LEU A 59 6.63 -3.77 8.14
C LEU A 59 5.71 -2.93 9.05
N ALA A 60 5.83 -1.61 9.03
CA ALA A 60 4.90 -0.70 9.71
C ALA A 60 3.44 -0.89 9.29
N LYS A 61 3.19 -1.38 8.05
CA LYS A 61 1.84 -1.70 7.56
C LYS A 61 1.14 -2.80 8.37
N LEU A 62 1.91 -3.69 8.99
CA LEU A 62 1.34 -4.69 9.91
C LEU A 62 0.67 -4.02 11.11
N LEU A 63 1.31 -2.98 11.66
CA LEU A 63 0.74 -2.22 12.77
C LEU A 63 -0.57 -1.54 12.38
N THR A 64 -0.57 -0.80 11.25
CA THR A 64 -1.76 -0.12 10.73
C THR A 64 -2.88 -1.12 10.42
N GLY A 65 -2.55 -2.25 9.78
CA GLY A 65 -3.51 -3.29 9.43
C GLY A 65 -4.09 -4.01 10.67
N LEU A 66 -3.25 -4.31 11.66
CA LEU A 66 -3.69 -4.95 12.92
C LEU A 66 -4.63 -4.03 13.72
N ALA A 67 -4.28 -2.75 13.85
CA ALA A 67 -5.14 -1.78 14.51
C ALA A 67 -6.49 -1.63 13.78
N ALA A 68 -6.47 -1.65 12.45
CA ALA A 68 -7.70 -1.56 11.66
C ALA A 68 -8.58 -2.82 11.81
N LEU A 69 -8.01 -4.02 11.75
CA LEU A 69 -8.75 -5.26 12.00
C LEU A 69 -9.37 -5.31 13.40
N ASP A 70 -8.65 -4.79 14.39
CA ASP A 70 -9.10 -4.76 15.78
C ASP A 70 -10.22 -3.74 16.03
N GLN A 71 -10.11 -2.53 15.44
CA GLN A 71 -11.04 -1.43 15.70
C GLN A 71 -12.27 -1.43 14.77
N LEU A 72 -12.09 -1.83 13.52
CA LEU A 72 -13.14 -1.77 12.49
C LEU A 72 -13.74 -3.14 12.19
N GLY A 73 -12.95 -4.20 12.38
CA GLY A 73 -13.31 -5.56 11.98
C GLY A 73 -13.09 -5.86 10.49
N PRO A 74 -12.92 -7.13 10.11
CA PRO A 74 -12.55 -7.52 8.75
C PRO A 74 -13.63 -7.26 7.70
N ALA A 75 -14.91 -7.26 8.09
CA ALA A 75 -16.06 -7.05 7.20
C ALA A 75 -16.38 -5.55 6.98
N TRP A 76 -15.67 -4.65 7.63
CA TRP A 76 -15.89 -3.21 7.47
C TRP A 76 -15.68 -2.74 6.04
N THR A 77 -16.47 -1.74 5.59
CA THR A 77 -16.40 -1.17 4.22
C THR A 77 -16.45 0.34 4.27
N TRP A 78 -15.77 1.00 3.34
CA TRP A 78 -15.95 2.43 3.06
C TRP A 78 -17.23 2.65 2.27
N SER A 79 -17.81 3.83 2.40
CA SER A 79 -18.96 4.28 1.61
C SER A 79 -18.61 5.55 0.88
N THR A 80 -18.87 5.61 -0.42
CA THR A 80 -18.75 6.82 -1.25
C THR A 80 -20.15 7.33 -1.55
N PRO A 81 -20.67 8.33 -0.80
CA PRO A 81 -21.99 8.88 -1.03
C PRO A 81 -22.02 9.76 -2.29
N VAL A 82 -23.14 9.72 -3.00
CA VAL A 82 -23.37 10.45 -4.26
C VAL A 82 -24.74 11.12 -4.24
N TRP A 83 -24.80 12.38 -4.65
CA TRP A 83 -26.04 13.16 -4.73
C TRP A 83 -26.27 13.64 -6.17
N LEU A 84 -27.48 13.45 -6.66
CA LEU A 84 -28.03 14.17 -7.80
C LEU A 84 -28.74 15.41 -7.28
N GLN A 85 -28.07 16.55 -7.33
CA GLN A 85 -28.63 17.83 -6.86
C GLN A 85 -29.36 18.53 -8.01
N GLY A 86 -30.67 18.36 -8.09
CA GLY A 86 -31.50 18.90 -9.14
C GLY A 86 -32.57 17.93 -9.61
N ASN A 87 -33.30 18.31 -10.65
CA ASN A 87 -34.32 17.47 -11.24
C ASN A 87 -33.74 16.66 -12.42
N VAL A 88 -34.12 15.38 -12.53
CA VAL A 88 -33.78 14.53 -13.68
C VAL A 88 -35.01 14.39 -14.56
N SER A 89 -34.93 14.91 -15.81
CA SER A 89 -35.99 14.80 -16.83
C SER A 89 -35.37 14.58 -18.19
N ASP A 90 -35.94 13.67 -18.98
CA ASP A 90 -35.52 13.35 -20.36
C ASP A 90 -34.01 13.05 -20.51
N GLY A 91 -33.43 12.43 -19.49
CA GLY A 91 -32.01 12.09 -19.51
C GLY A 91 -31.08 13.22 -19.03
N VAL A 92 -31.64 14.35 -18.63
CA VAL A 92 -30.88 15.53 -18.22
C VAL A 92 -31.03 15.76 -16.71
N LEU A 93 -29.91 15.84 -15.98
CA LEU A 93 -29.84 16.39 -14.63
C LEU A 93 -29.73 17.91 -14.74
N ASP A 94 -30.82 18.62 -14.44
CA ASP A 94 -30.81 20.08 -14.33
C ASP A 94 -30.29 20.50 -12.96
N GLY A 95 -28.95 20.43 -12.84
CA GLY A 95 -28.24 20.60 -11.57
C GLY A 95 -26.88 19.92 -11.58
N SER A 96 -26.38 19.55 -10.42
CA SER A 96 -25.01 19.04 -10.21
C SER A 96 -24.98 17.62 -9.67
N LEU A 97 -23.94 16.87 -10.06
CA LEU A 97 -23.58 15.60 -9.45
C LEU A 97 -22.54 15.86 -8.34
N VAL A 98 -22.78 15.39 -7.12
CA VAL A 98 -21.82 15.52 -6.02
C VAL A 98 -21.32 14.15 -5.60
N ILE A 99 -20.01 13.99 -5.47
CA ILE A 99 -19.33 12.75 -5.05
C ILE A 99 -18.46 13.09 -3.83
N LYS A 100 -18.70 12.42 -2.69
CA LYS A 100 -17.91 12.64 -1.48
C LYS A 100 -16.97 11.48 -1.21
N GLY A 101 -15.69 11.80 -1.08
CA GLY A 101 -14.66 10.88 -0.61
C GLY A 101 -14.73 10.69 0.91
N THR A 102 -14.52 9.46 1.34
CA THR A 102 -14.43 9.07 2.76
C THR A 102 -13.15 8.28 3.07
N GLY A 103 -12.17 8.37 2.18
CA GLY A 103 -10.91 7.66 2.32
C GLY A 103 -10.90 6.24 1.75
N ASP A 104 -11.86 5.85 0.90
CA ASP A 104 -11.85 4.53 0.23
C ASP A 104 -10.53 4.34 -0.54
N PRO A 105 -9.67 3.37 -0.14
CA PRO A 105 -8.40 3.14 -0.79
C PRO A 105 -8.51 2.35 -2.11
N LYS A 106 -9.73 1.95 -2.51
CA LYS A 106 -9.96 1.04 -3.64
C LYS A 106 -10.92 1.63 -4.69
N LEU A 107 -11.04 2.96 -4.79
CA LEU A 107 -11.75 3.62 -5.89
C LEU A 107 -10.89 3.63 -7.17
N VAL A 108 -10.54 2.43 -7.64
CA VAL A 108 -9.84 2.21 -8.91
C VAL A 108 -10.79 2.45 -10.09
N VAL A 109 -10.25 2.55 -11.32
CA VAL A 109 -11.00 2.95 -12.51
C VAL A 109 -12.29 2.14 -12.71
N GLU A 110 -12.27 0.83 -12.45
CA GLU A 110 -13.44 -0.04 -12.59
C GLU A 110 -14.56 0.35 -11.61
N ARG A 111 -14.20 0.75 -10.41
CA ARG A 111 -15.17 1.18 -9.39
C ARG A 111 -15.71 2.59 -9.64
N VAL A 112 -14.86 3.48 -10.14
CA VAL A 112 -15.31 4.80 -10.63
C VAL A 112 -16.26 4.64 -11.79
N TRP A 113 -15.97 3.73 -12.74
CA TRP A 113 -16.87 3.37 -13.83
C TRP A 113 -18.22 2.86 -13.31
N LEU A 114 -18.22 1.95 -12.33
CA LEU A 114 -19.46 1.45 -11.69
C LEU A 114 -20.27 2.58 -11.04
N LEU A 115 -19.61 3.52 -10.37
CA LEU A 115 -20.26 4.70 -9.78
C LEU A 115 -20.96 5.53 -10.85
N LEU A 116 -20.24 5.91 -11.89
CA LEU A 116 -20.78 6.69 -13.01
C LEU A 116 -21.87 5.91 -13.77
N ARG A 117 -21.70 4.59 -13.94
CA ARG A 117 -22.72 3.71 -14.52
C ARG A 117 -24.00 3.74 -13.68
N ARG A 118 -23.91 3.78 -12.36
CA ARG A 118 -25.08 3.91 -11.47
C ARG A 118 -25.80 5.23 -11.69
N VAL A 119 -25.07 6.33 -11.89
CA VAL A 119 -25.66 7.64 -12.26
C VAL A 119 -26.44 7.51 -13.57
N GLN A 120 -25.90 6.85 -14.61
CA GLN A 120 -26.60 6.61 -15.85
C GLN A 120 -27.85 5.72 -15.70
N GLN A 121 -27.80 4.70 -14.82
CA GLN A 121 -28.96 3.86 -14.52
C GLN A 121 -30.09 4.60 -13.81
N MET A 122 -29.77 5.70 -13.13
CA MET A 122 -30.76 6.62 -12.55
C MET A 122 -31.36 7.59 -13.59
N GLY A 123 -31.08 7.36 -14.89
CA GLY A 123 -31.66 8.11 -16.00
C GLY A 123 -30.81 9.27 -16.49
N VAL A 124 -29.64 9.57 -15.90
CA VAL A 124 -28.81 10.72 -16.28
C VAL A 124 -27.93 10.38 -17.49
N ARG A 125 -28.02 11.18 -18.54
CA ARG A 125 -27.16 11.16 -19.74
C ARG A 125 -26.38 12.47 -19.89
N GLU A 126 -26.96 13.54 -19.38
CA GLU A 126 -26.38 14.88 -19.39
C GLU A 126 -26.47 15.51 -18.00
N ILE A 127 -25.38 16.14 -17.58
CA ILE A 127 -25.31 16.95 -16.37
C ILE A 127 -25.15 18.40 -16.84
N ARG A 128 -26.11 19.30 -16.56
CA ARG A 128 -26.03 20.71 -16.95
C ARG A 128 -25.10 21.52 -16.09
N GLY A 129 -25.13 21.27 -14.78
CA GLY A 129 -24.23 21.90 -13.81
C GLY A 129 -22.90 21.18 -13.71
N ASP A 130 -22.27 21.32 -12.56
CA ASP A 130 -20.93 20.77 -12.29
C ASP A 130 -20.98 19.33 -11.75
N ILE A 131 -19.87 18.62 -11.87
CA ILE A 131 -19.56 17.47 -11.02
C ILE A 131 -18.67 17.96 -9.88
N VAL A 132 -19.21 17.92 -8.66
CA VAL A 132 -18.54 18.42 -7.45
C VAL A 132 -17.87 17.28 -6.70
N LEU A 133 -16.59 17.42 -6.39
CA LEU A 133 -15.79 16.45 -5.67
C LEU A 133 -15.52 16.94 -4.25
N ASP A 134 -16.13 16.30 -3.26
CA ASP A 134 -15.90 16.63 -1.85
C ASP A 134 -14.77 15.75 -1.29
N ARG A 135 -13.65 16.39 -0.94
CA ARG A 135 -12.44 15.78 -0.39
C ARG A 135 -12.23 16.13 1.08
N SER A 136 -13.21 16.72 1.74
CA SER A 136 -13.10 17.33 3.08
C SER A 136 -12.95 16.33 4.23
N ALA A 137 -13.12 15.02 4.00
CA ALA A 137 -13.00 14.03 5.05
C ALA A 137 -11.55 13.87 5.58
N PHE A 138 -10.55 14.25 4.78
CA PHE A 138 -9.16 14.36 5.22
C PHE A 138 -8.72 15.82 5.19
N ALA A 139 -7.90 16.21 6.15
CA ALA A 139 -7.25 17.51 6.12
C ALA A 139 -6.33 17.60 4.88
N PRO A 140 -6.18 18.80 4.27
CA PRO A 140 -5.28 18.99 3.15
C PRO A 140 -3.86 18.52 3.50
N ASN A 141 -3.30 17.62 2.70
CA ASN A 141 -1.91 17.23 2.81
C ASN A 141 -1.04 18.15 1.96
N GLN A 142 -0.08 18.82 2.61
CA GLN A 142 0.86 19.74 1.95
C GLN A 142 2.22 19.07 1.63
N ALA A 143 2.41 17.79 1.95
CA ALA A 143 3.65 17.09 1.66
C ALA A 143 3.87 16.94 0.15
N ASP A 144 5.08 17.24 -0.31
CA ASP A 144 5.47 17.00 -1.70
C ASP A 144 5.67 15.48 -1.92
N PRO A 145 5.09 14.89 -2.97
CA PRO A 145 5.37 13.50 -3.33
C PRO A 145 6.87 13.19 -3.51
N GLY A 146 7.68 14.20 -3.83
CA GLY A 146 9.14 14.08 -3.96
C GLY A 146 9.92 14.08 -2.64
N ASP A 147 9.31 14.41 -1.50
CA ASP A 147 10.03 14.60 -0.21
C ASP A 147 10.82 13.35 0.23
N PHE A 148 10.37 12.16 -0.13
CA PHE A 148 11.01 10.94 0.32
C PHE A 148 12.31 10.60 -0.45
N ASP A 149 12.31 10.67 -1.78
CA ASP A 149 13.42 10.24 -2.64
C ASP A 149 13.63 11.09 -3.90
N GLY A 150 12.92 12.21 -4.05
CA GLY A 150 13.03 13.14 -5.17
C GLY A 150 12.26 12.73 -6.43
N ASP A 151 11.61 11.56 -6.47
CA ASP A 151 10.92 11.04 -7.66
C ASP A 151 9.39 11.12 -7.51
N THR A 152 8.80 12.20 -8.04
CA THR A 152 7.34 12.42 -8.01
C THR A 152 6.56 11.49 -8.94
N THR A 153 7.24 10.80 -9.87
CA THR A 153 6.59 9.91 -10.84
C THR A 153 6.33 8.51 -10.30
N ARG A 154 6.81 8.21 -9.10
CA ARG A 154 6.66 6.89 -8.48
C ARG A 154 5.29 6.75 -7.81
N PRO A 155 4.47 5.74 -8.18
CA PRO A 155 3.17 5.51 -7.53
C PRO A 155 3.25 5.30 -6.02
N TYR A 156 4.39 4.83 -5.49
CA TYR A 156 4.55 4.65 -4.04
C TYR A 156 4.73 5.96 -3.27
N ASN A 157 4.98 7.08 -3.94
CA ASN A 157 5.08 8.43 -3.36
C ASN A 157 3.76 9.21 -3.40
N VAL A 158 2.71 8.65 -4.03
CA VAL A 158 1.39 9.28 -4.06
C VAL A 158 0.89 9.53 -2.64
N GLN A 159 0.39 10.75 -2.44
CA GLN A 159 -0.15 11.18 -1.15
C GLN A 159 -1.61 10.73 -0.97
N PRO A 160 -2.07 10.48 0.28
CA PRO A 160 -3.45 10.12 0.56
C PRO A 160 -4.41 11.26 0.23
N ASP A 161 -5.66 10.89 -0.09
CA ASP A 161 -6.72 11.80 -0.47
C ASP A 161 -8.08 11.24 -0.03
N ALA A 162 -8.97 12.04 0.55
CA ALA A 162 -10.29 11.56 0.95
C ALA A 162 -11.06 10.93 -0.22
N LEU A 163 -10.86 11.43 -1.44
CA LEU A 163 -11.37 10.88 -2.70
C LEU A 163 -10.19 10.41 -3.57
N LEU A 164 -9.48 9.39 -3.12
CA LEU A 164 -8.36 8.81 -3.87
C LEU A 164 -8.87 8.01 -5.08
N LEU A 165 -8.80 8.58 -6.27
CA LEU A 165 -9.18 7.90 -7.50
C LEU A 165 -7.97 7.25 -8.16
N ASN A 166 -8.08 5.96 -8.48
CA ASN A 166 -7.10 5.14 -9.21
C ASN A 166 -5.65 5.38 -8.80
N PHE A 167 -5.40 5.54 -7.48
CA PHE A 167 -4.08 5.83 -6.91
C PHE A 167 -3.38 7.06 -7.50
N LYS A 168 -4.13 7.99 -8.14
CA LYS A 168 -3.60 9.13 -8.91
C LYS A 168 -2.47 8.73 -9.87
N ALA A 169 -2.63 7.59 -10.53
CA ALA A 169 -1.64 7.00 -11.42
C ALA A 169 -2.24 6.62 -12.77
N VAL A 170 -1.40 6.63 -13.80
CA VAL A 170 -1.71 6.19 -15.17
C VAL A 170 -0.75 5.08 -15.53
N THR A 171 -1.26 4.03 -16.16
CA THR A 171 -0.44 2.93 -16.67
C THR A 171 -0.23 3.12 -18.18
N TYR A 172 1.03 3.21 -18.59
CA TYR A 172 1.43 3.18 -20.00
C TYR A 172 1.84 1.75 -20.35
N THR A 173 1.13 1.12 -21.32
CA THR A 173 1.46 -0.23 -21.79
C THR A 173 2.04 -0.14 -23.20
N PHE A 174 3.24 -0.71 -23.37
CA PHE A 174 4.00 -0.71 -24.62
C PHE A 174 3.81 -2.08 -25.29
N VAL A 175 3.17 -2.09 -26.46
CA VAL A 175 2.86 -3.32 -27.22
C VAL A 175 3.66 -3.30 -28.53
N PRO A 176 4.71 -4.13 -28.71
CA PRO A 176 5.50 -4.16 -29.93
C PRO A 176 4.67 -4.51 -31.17
N ASP A 177 4.79 -3.70 -32.22
CA ASP A 177 4.29 -3.95 -33.59
C ASP A 177 5.50 -4.00 -34.54
N ALA A 178 6.03 -5.20 -34.72
CA ALA A 178 7.24 -5.41 -35.54
C ALA A 178 7.01 -5.04 -37.00
N ALA A 179 5.79 -5.21 -37.53
CA ALA A 179 5.48 -4.89 -38.93
C ALA A 179 5.56 -3.37 -39.20
N ARG A 180 5.25 -2.55 -38.19
CA ARG A 180 5.31 -1.10 -38.28
C ARG A 180 6.61 -0.51 -37.71
N GLY A 181 7.46 -1.33 -37.08
CA GLY A 181 8.71 -0.88 -36.45
C GLY A 181 8.50 0.01 -35.23
N VAL A 182 7.34 -0.08 -34.58
CA VAL A 182 6.97 0.74 -33.42
C VAL A 182 6.38 -0.13 -32.29
N ALA A 183 6.46 0.33 -31.05
CA ALA A 183 5.56 -0.12 -30.00
C ALA A 183 4.38 0.86 -29.91
N GLN A 184 3.16 0.31 -29.86
CA GLN A 184 1.96 1.08 -29.55
C GLN A 184 1.94 1.41 -28.07
N VAL A 185 1.53 2.64 -27.70
CA VAL A 185 1.40 3.10 -26.32
C VAL A 185 -0.08 3.15 -25.94
N LEU A 186 -0.51 2.21 -25.12
CA LEU A 186 -1.84 2.20 -24.53
C LEU A 186 -1.81 2.97 -23.21
N VAL A 187 -2.87 3.71 -22.91
CA VAL A 187 -2.96 4.60 -21.75
C VAL A 187 -4.20 4.22 -20.96
N ASP A 188 -4.03 3.88 -19.68
CA ASP A 188 -5.13 3.51 -18.79
C ASP A 188 -4.91 4.04 -17.37
N PRO A 189 -5.88 4.83 -16.83
CA PRO A 189 -7.05 5.41 -17.50
C PRO A 189 -6.66 6.60 -18.38
N PRO A 190 -7.51 6.96 -19.36
CA PRO A 190 -7.40 8.22 -20.08
C PRO A 190 -7.70 9.39 -19.13
N LEU A 191 -7.00 10.52 -19.33
CA LEU A 191 -7.25 11.76 -18.57
C LEU A 191 -7.64 12.88 -19.55
N ALA A 192 -8.68 13.63 -19.22
CA ALA A 192 -9.10 14.78 -20.02
C ALA A 192 -7.97 15.82 -20.11
N GLY A 193 -7.77 16.36 -21.30
CA GLY A 193 -6.74 17.38 -21.56
C GLY A 193 -5.31 16.84 -21.65
N THR A 194 -5.07 15.54 -21.51
CA THR A 194 -3.74 14.93 -21.64
C THR A 194 -3.49 14.40 -23.04
N GLN A 195 -2.42 14.84 -23.68
CA GLN A 195 -1.92 14.29 -24.94
C GLN A 195 -0.77 13.33 -24.66
N VAL A 196 -0.82 12.13 -25.25
CA VAL A 196 0.21 11.09 -25.07
C VAL A 196 0.68 10.62 -26.45
N ASP A 197 2.00 10.51 -26.63
CA ASP A 197 2.56 9.89 -27.83
C ASP A 197 2.04 8.45 -27.94
N ARG A 198 1.35 8.14 -29.04
CA ARG A 198 0.67 6.85 -29.25
C ARG A 198 1.61 5.75 -29.74
N THR A 199 2.83 6.10 -30.13
CA THR A 199 3.83 5.14 -30.61
C THR A 199 5.23 5.57 -30.16
N VAL A 200 6.13 4.60 -30.00
CA VAL A 200 7.55 4.79 -29.81
C VAL A 200 8.30 3.83 -30.73
N ARG A 201 9.45 4.25 -31.30
CA ARG A 201 10.23 3.38 -32.21
C ARG A 201 10.71 2.12 -31.51
N LEU A 202 10.72 0.99 -32.23
CA LEU A 202 11.35 -0.23 -31.76
C LEU A 202 12.86 -0.19 -32.00
N ASN A 203 13.60 -0.91 -31.16
CA ASN A 203 15.00 -1.27 -31.37
C ASN A 203 15.22 -2.77 -31.16
N ALA A 204 16.36 -3.30 -31.63
CA ALA A 204 16.73 -4.71 -31.53
C ALA A 204 17.57 -5.01 -30.26
N GLY A 205 17.71 -4.08 -29.34
CA GLY A 205 18.49 -4.24 -28.11
C GLY A 205 17.87 -5.23 -27.10
N PRO A 206 18.65 -5.63 -26.09
CA PRO A 206 18.14 -6.43 -24.99
C PRO A 206 17.14 -5.67 -24.14
N CYS A 207 16.28 -6.41 -23.39
CA CYS A 207 15.29 -5.84 -22.48
C CYS A 207 15.90 -5.56 -21.10
N ASP A 208 16.87 -4.67 -21.01
CA ASP A 208 17.54 -4.32 -19.74
C ASP A 208 16.87 -3.06 -19.12
N ASP A 209 17.45 -1.88 -19.32
CA ASP A 209 16.89 -0.61 -18.87
C ASP A 209 15.93 -0.02 -19.93
N TRP A 210 14.84 -0.72 -20.21
CA TRP A 210 13.89 -0.28 -21.23
C TRP A 210 13.20 1.04 -20.86
N ARG A 211 13.04 1.35 -19.54
CA ARG A 211 12.44 2.61 -19.10
C ARG A 211 13.34 3.79 -19.38
N GLY A 212 14.62 3.70 -19.05
CA GLY A 212 15.61 4.70 -19.40
C GLY A 212 15.74 4.88 -20.92
N GLY A 213 15.63 3.78 -21.67
CA GLY A 213 15.64 3.76 -23.15
C GLY A 213 14.49 4.55 -23.80
N LEU A 214 13.34 4.66 -23.14
CA LEU A 214 12.18 5.42 -23.63
C LEU A 214 12.40 6.93 -23.66
N LYS A 215 13.32 7.48 -22.85
CA LYS A 215 13.55 8.94 -22.69
C LYS A 215 12.22 9.66 -22.48
N ALA A 216 11.45 9.19 -21.49
CA ALA A 216 10.12 9.69 -21.20
C ALA A 216 10.15 11.09 -20.59
N SER A 217 9.27 11.98 -21.05
CA SER A 217 8.97 13.28 -20.44
C SER A 217 7.61 13.17 -19.74
N LEU A 218 7.64 13.07 -18.41
CA LEU A 218 6.47 12.78 -17.55
C LEU A 218 6.10 13.94 -16.62
N GLY A 219 6.88 15.04 -16.61
CA GLY A 219 6.68 16.16 -15.69
C GLY A 219 5.58 17.16 -16.11
N ASP A 220 5.01 17.04 -17.31
CA ASP A 220 3.90 17.84 -17.79
C ASP A 220 2.64 16.98 -17.88
N ALA A 221 1.68 17.17 -16.98
CA ALA A 221 0.44 16.40 -16.93
C ALA A 221 -0.43 16.54 -18.19
N THR A 222 -0.18 17.57 -19.01
CA THR A 222 -0.93 17.80 -20.25
C THR A 222 -0.29 17.14 -21.47
N ARG A 223 1.02 16.80 -21.38
CA ARG A 223 1.75 16.25 -22.51
C ARG A 223 2.83 15.23 -22.12
N ILE A 224 2.57 13.99 -22.43
CA ILE A 224 3.47 12.86 -22.19
C ILE A 224 4.16 12.47 -23.50
N ARG A 225 5.50 12.38 -23.47
CA ARG A 225 6.33 12.07 -24.66
C ARG A 225 7.29 10.93 -24.40
N PHE A 226 7.58 10.16 -25.45
CA PHE A 226 8.57 9.08 -25.47
C PHE A 226 9.54 9.30 -26.64
N ALA A 227 10.60 10.09 -26.38
CA ALA A 227 11.55 10.52 -27.43
C ALA A 227 12.60 9.45 -27.79
N GLY A 228 12.64 8.34 -27.06
CA GLY A 228 13.61 7.26 -27.23
C GLY A 228 13.12 6.10 -28.08
N SER A 229 13.45 4.87 -27.66
CA SER A 229 13.03 3.64 -28.31
C SER A 229 12.73 2.55 -27.29
N PHE A 230 11.91 1.56 -27.70
CA PHE A 230 11.51 0.41 -26.89
C PHE A 230 12.12 -0.88 -27.47
N PRO A 231 12.79 -1.74 -26.68
CA PRO A 231 13.35 -2.98 -27.18
C PRO A 231 12.25 -3.99 -27.56
N ALA A 232 12.22 -4.48 -28.81
CA ALA A 232 11.24 -5.48 -29.25
C ALA A 232 11.30 -6.78 -28.44
N ALA A 233 12.50 -7.13 -27.91
CA ALA A 233 12.72 -8.31 -27.09
C ALA A 233 11.99 -8.27 -25.73
N CYS A 234 11.51 -7.10 -25.29
CA CYS A 234 10.74 -6.96 -24.04
C CYS A 234 9.36 -7.60 -24.09
N GLY A 235 8.79 -7.78 -25.31
CA GLY A 235 7.37 -8.11 -25.43
C GLY A 235 6.50 -6.96 -24.90
N GLU A 236 5.28 -7.29 -24.47
CA GLU A 236 4.38 -6.33 -23.84
C GLU A 236 4.82 -6.02 -22.41
N LEU A 237 4.99 -4.73 -22.08
CA LEU A 237 5.31 -4.27 -20.74
C LEU A 237 4.49 -3.06 -20.34
N SER A 238 4.08 -3.02 -19.07
CA SER A 238 3.35 -1.91 -18.48
C SER A 238 4.21 -1.11 -17.50
N TRP A 239 4.00 0.20 -17.48
CA TRP A 239 4.66 1.14 -16.58
C TRP A 239 3.63 2.03 -15.88
N PRO A 240 3.28 1.75 -14.61
CA PRO A 240 2.47 2.66 -13.81
C PRO A 240 3.30 3.87 -13.38
N VAL A 241 2.74 5.05 -13.58
CA VAL A 241 3.36 6.35 -13.31
C VAL A 241 2.37 7.20 -12.52
N ALA A 242 2.81 7.83 -11.42
CA ALA A 242 2.02 8.83 -10.71
C ALA A 242 1.87 10.09 -11.58
N ASP A 243 0.69 10.68 -11.55
CA ASP A 243 0.42 11.87 -12.35
C ASP A 243 1.20 13.08 -11.84
N ALA A 244 1.73 13.87 -12.77
CA ALA A 244 2.55 15.05 -12.46
C ALA A 244 1.73 16.19 -11.82
N ASP A 245 0.39 16.20 -12.00
CA ASP A 245 -0.54 17.13 -11.35
C ASP A 245 -1.60 16.36 -10.55
N PRO A 246 -1.24 15.87 -9.35
CA PRO A 246 -2.18 15.11 -8.51
C PRO A 246 -3.35 15.95 -8.00
N ALA A 247 -3.28 17.29 -8.07
CA ALA A 247 -4.37 18.17 -7.66
C ALA A 247 -5.54 18.11 -8.64
N SER A 248 -5.29 18.18 -9.96
CA SER A 248 -6.31 18.11 -11.00
C SER A 248 -6.65 16.68 -11.46
N TYR A 249 -5.89 15.66 -11.04
CA TYR A 249 -6.06 14.28 -11.51
C TYR A 249 -7.50 13.79 -11.44
N ASN A 250 -8.16 13.95 -10.27
CA ASN A 250 -9.52 13.47 -10.07
C ASN A 250 -10.50 14.10 -11.04
N ALA A 251 -10.40 15.41 -11.26
CA ALA A 251 -11.26 16.13 -12.19
C ALA A 251 -11.08 15.63 -13.64
N ARG A 252 -9.82 15.48 -14.07
CA ARG A 252 -9.49 14.99 -15.42
C ARG A 252 -9.94 13.54 -15.65
N LEU A 253 -9.83 12.69 -14.63
CA LEU A 253 -10.28 11.30 -14.68
C LEU A 253 -11.81 11.20 -14.80
N ILE A 254 -12.54 11.91 -13.95
CA ILE A 254 -14.02 11.88 -13.95
C ILE A 254 -14.56 12.44 -15.26
N ASP A 255 -14.02 13.56 -15.75
CA ASP A 255 -14.47 14.15 -17.04
C ASP A 255 -14.22 13.17 -18.21
N ALA A 256 -13.03 12.57 -18.27
CA ALA A 256 -12.69 11.61 -19.31
C ALA A 256 -13.60 10.38 -19.28
N LEU A 257 -13.78 9.76 -18.11
CA LEU A 257 -14.62 8.56 -17.98
C LEU A 257 -16.09 8.84 -18.25
N TRP A 258 -16.63 9.98 -17.77
CA TRP A 258 -18.02 10.35 -18.04
C TRP A 258 -18.30 10.49 -19.54
N ARG A 259 -17.39 11.19 -20.26
CA ARG A 259 -17.50 11.36 -21.72
C ARG A 259 -17.28 10.06 -22.50
N ASP A 260 -16.32 9.24 -22.09
CA ASP A 260 -16.05 7.93 -22.71
C ASP A 260 -17.27 6.99 -22.60
N MET A 261 -18.02 7.09 -21.51
CA MET A 261 -19.28 6.39 -21.29
C MET A 261 -20.48 7.01 -22.06
N GLY A 262 -20.25 8.00 -22.92
CA GLY A 262 -21.29 8.70 -23.70
C GLY A 262 -22.06 9.76 -22.92
N GLY A 263 -21.62 10.16 -21.73
CA GLY A 263 -22.19 11.22 -20.93
C GLY A 263 -21.84 12.62 -21.46
N ARG A 264 -22.76 13.58 -21.27
CA ARG A 264 -22.50 14.99 -21.57
C ARG A 264 -22.39 15.79 -20.24
N LEU A 265 -21.44 16.73 -20.22
CA LEU A 265 -21.21 17.65 -19.08
C LEU A 265 -21.25 19.08 -19.62
N GLY A 266 -22.21 19.87 -19.14
CA GLY A 266 -22.36 21.30 -19.48
C GLY A 266 -21.48 22.21 -18.64
N GLY A 267 -21.28 21.84 -17.37
CA GLY A 267 -20.38 22.50 -16.44
C GLY A 267 -18.96 21.93 -16.46
N ARG A 268 -18.32 21.88 -15.29
CA ARG A 268 -16.96 21.39 -15.08
C ARG A 268 -16.92 20.40 -13.92
N VAL A 269 -15.83 19.65 -13.79
CA VAL A 269 -15.51 18.89 -12.58
C VAL A 269 -14.69 19.79 -11.65
N VAL A 270 -15.21 20.05 -10.45
CA VAL A 270 -14.63 21.01 -9.50
C VAL A 270 -14.57 20.42 -8.08
N ASP A 271 -13.64 20.89 -7.26
CA ASP A 271 -13.67 20.60 -5.82
C ASP A 271 -14.77 21.44 -5.14
N GLY A 272 -15.45 20.84 -4.15
CA GLY A 272 -16.51 21.52 -3.39
C GLY A 272 -16.97 20.66 -2.21
N LEU A 273 -18.07 21.04 -1.58
CA LEU A 273 -18.60 20.34 -0.42
C LEU A 273 -19.92 19.64 -0.75
N ALA A 274 -20.11 18.47 -0.18
CA ALA A 274 -21.38 17.76 -0.22
C ALA A 274 -22.45 18.46 0.61
N PRO A 275 -23.74 18.31 0.25
CA PRO A 275 -24.85 18.94 0.98
C PRO A 275 -24.95 18.37 2.40
N VAL A 276 -25.06 19.26 3.39
CA VAL A 276 -25.19 18.89 4.80
C VAL A 276 -26.65 18.51 5.10
N GLY A 277 -26.85 17.41 5.81
CA GLY A 277 -28.19 16.99 6.25
C GLY A 277 -29.10 16.43 5.13
N VAL A 278 -28.59 16.31 3.91
CA VAL A 278 -29.32 15.75 2.77
C VAL A 278 -28.91 14.30 2.56
N ARG A 279 -29.88 13.37 2.50
CA ARG A 279 -29.62 11.97 2.22
C ARG A 279 -29.02 11.80 0.80
N PRO A 280 -27.95 11.01 0.62
CA PRO A 280 -27.42 10.72 -0.71
C PRO A 280 -28.43 9.98 -1.58
N SER A 281 -28.36 10.22 -2.89
CA SER A 281 -29.16 9.51 -3.89
C SER A 281 -28.81 8.02 -3.94
N PHE A 282 -27.53 7.71 -3.73
CA PHE A 282 -27.02 6.36 -3.50
C PHE A 282 -25.63 6.40 -2.86
N GLU A 283 -25.16 5.25 -2.42
CA GLU A 283 -23.80 5.04 -1.91
C GLU A 283 -23.13 3.88 -2.63
N LEU A 284 -21.86 4.06 -3.01
CA LEU A 284 -21.03 2.97 -3.51
C LEU A 284 -20.20 2.41 -2.34
N LYS A 285 -20.37 1.12 -2.04
CA LYS A 285 -19.58 0.44 -1.00
C LYS A 285 -18.26 -0.09 -1.59
N SER A 286 -17.17 0.02 -0.83
CA SER A 286 -15.87 -0.59 -1.18
C SER A 286 -15.90 -2.13 -1.03
N PRO A 287 -14.85 -2.85 -1.48
CA PRO A 287 -14.51 -4.15 -0.94
C PRO A 287 -14.33 -4.07 0.59
N THR A 288 -14.37 -5.22 1.25
CA THR A 288 -14.16 -5.31 2.70
C THR A 288 -12.74 -4.91 3.12
N LEU A 289 -12.56 -4.54 4.40
CA LEU A 289 -11.24 -4.27 4.97
C LEU A 289 -10.28 -5.46 4.77
N ALA A 290 -10.77 -6.69 4.90
CA ALA A 290 -9.96 -7.89 4.67
C ALA A 290 -9.38 -7.94 3.24
N GLU A 291 -10.21 -7.65 2.22
CA GLU A 291 -9.78 -7.60 0.81
C GLU A 291 -8.80 -6.43 0.56
N VAL A 292 -9.07 -5.27 1.13
CA VAL A 292 -8.20 -4.10 1.05
C VAL A 292 -6.85 -4.37 1.73
N LEU A 293 -6.85 -4.99 2.91
CA LEU A 293 -5.64 -5.34 3.65
C LEU A 293 -4.78 -6.36 2.87
N ARG A 294 -5.44 -7.28 2.15
CA ARG A 294 -4.73 -8.21 1.26
C ARG A 294 -3.92 -7.46 0.20
N ASP A 295 -4.49 -6.47 -0.46
CA ASP A 295 -3.77 -5.66 -1.44
C ASP A 295 -2.65 -4.82 -0.80
N ILE A 296 -2.92 -4.21 0.36
CA ILE A 296 -1.92 -3.47 1.13
C ILE A 296 -0.69 -4.36 1.43
N ASN A 297 -0.92 -5.58 1.89
CA ASN A 297 0.16 -6.46 2.32
C ASN A 297 0.85 -7.18 1.15
N LYS A 298 0.09 -7.77 0.21
CA LYS A 298 0.64 -8.51 -0.95
C LYS A 298 1.51 -7.65 -1.84
N TYR A 299 1.06 -6.42 -2.14
CA TYR A 299 1.75 -5.49 -3.04
C TYR A 299 2.53 -4.40 -2.30
N SER A 300 2.45 -4.38 -0.98
CA SER A 300 3.10 -3.37 -0.15
C SER A 300 2.67 -1.93 -0.51
N ASN A 301 1.39 -1.74 -0.86
CA ASN A 301 0.87 -0.47 -1.35
C ASN A 301 0.90 0.61 -0.26
N ASN A 302 1.66 1.69 -0.49
CA ASN A 302 1.87 2.75 0.51
C ASN A 302 0.64 3.64 0.65
N VAL A 303 0.09 4.13 -0.46
CA VAL A 303 -1.04 5.07 -0.40
C VAL A 303 -2.28 4.40 0.20
N MET A 304 -2.54 3.13 -0.11
CA MET A 304 -3.64 2.39 0.54
C MET A 304 -3.43 2.25 2.04
N ALA A 305 -2.18 2.03 2.49
CA ALA A 305 -1.86 1.97 3.92
C ALA A 305 -2.05 3.33 4.61
N GLN A 306 -1.67 4.43 3.96
CA GLN A 306 -1.91 5.79 4.46
C GLN A 306 -3.41 6.13 4.49
N GLN A 307 -4.19 5.71 3.49
CA GLN A 307 -5.66 5.81 3.49
C GLN A 307 -6.25 5.10 4.72
N LEU A 308 -5.81 3.86 4.97
CA LEU A 308 -6.26 3.10 6.14
C LEU A 308 -5.87 3.78 7.46
N PHE A 309 -4.66 4.30 7.54
CA PHE A 309 -4.15 5.05 8.68
C PHE A 309 -5.02 6.28 8.99
N LEU A 310 -5.34 7.10 7.98
CA LEU A 310 -6.22 8.25 8.15
C LEU A 310 -7.68 7.85 8.41
N THR A 311 -8.13 6.75 7.83
CA THR A 311 -9.47 6.19 8.10
C THR A 311 -9.67 5.88 9.58
N LEU A 312 -8.66 5.35 10.28
CA LEU A 312 -8.74 5.09 11.72
C LEU A 312 -9.04 6.38 12.50
N ALA A 313 -8.35 7.47 12.18
CA ALA A 313 -8.60 8.77 12.80
C ALA A 313 -10.00 9.32 12.45
N LEU A 314 -10.41 9.20 11.18
CA LEU A 314 -11.74 9.65 10.74
C LEU A 314 -12.86 8.90 11.48
N GLN A 315 -12.72 7.58 11.67
CA GLN A 315 -13.74 6.79 12.38
C GLN A 315 -13.79 7.11 13.88
N ARG A 316 -12.65 7.50 14.47
CA ARG A 316 -12.60 7.94 15.87
C ARG A 316 -13.27 9.30 16.07
N GLN A 317 -13.15 10.21 15.09
CA GLN A 317 -13.67 11.59 15.14
C GLN A 317 -14.35 11.97 13.81
N PRO A 318 -15.54 11.42 13.49
CA PRO A 318 -16.17 11.59 12.17
C PRO A 318 -16.59 13.05 11.84
N ALA A 319 -16.68 13.91 12.86
CA ALA A 319 -17.06 15.32 12.68
C ALA A 319 -15.88 16.21 12.27
N GLN A 320 -14.66 15.70 12.27
CA GLN A 320 -13.45 16.44 11.95
C GLN A 320 -12.70 15.80 10.78
N PRO A 321 -12.05 16.59 9.91
CA PRO A 321 -11.16 16.03 8.91
C PRO A 321 -10.04 15.22 9.57
N ALA A 322 -9.77 14.02 9.06
CA ALA A 322 -8.70 13.20 9.58
C ALA A 322 -7.32 13.82 9.28
N THR A 323 -6.44 13.83 10.29
CA THR A 323 -5.05 14.29 10.16
C THR A 323 -4.06 13.16 10.49
N ALA A 324 -2.83 13.28 10.00
CA ALA A 324 -1.77 12.33 10.34
C ALA A 324 -1.43 12.35 11.84
N GLU A 325 -1.53 13.51 12.50
CA GLU A 325 -1.33 13.68 13.95
C GLU A 325 -2.35 12.88 14.75
N ALA A 326 -3.63 13.02 14.41
CA ALA A 326 -4.72 12.28 15.07
C ALA A 326 -4.57 10.76 14.88
N ALA A 327 -4.17 10.33 13.67
CA ALA A 327 -3.92 8.92 13.39
C ALA A 327 -2.70 8.36 14.14
N ARG A 328 -1.61 9.14 14.26
CA ARG A 328 -0.45 8.78 15.09
C ARG A 328 -0.83 8.63 16.55
N ALA A 329 -1.54 9.61 17.11
CA ALA A 329 -1.97 9.57 18.51
C ALA A 329 -2.85 8.34 18.80
N LEU A 330 -3.81 8.03 17.91
CA LEU A 330 -4.65 6.84 18.02
C LEU A 330 -3.82 5.54 18.00
N LEU A 331 -2.88 5.40 17.07
CA LEU A 331 -2.03 4.22 17.00
C LEU A 331 -1.09 4.08 18.19
N GLN A 332 -0.58 5.19 18.73
CA GLN A 332 0.24 5.19 19.96
C GLN A 332 -0.57 4.72 21.16
N GLU A 333 -1.80 5.24 21.34
CA GLU A 333 -2.73 4.78 22.38
C GLU A 333 -3.03 3.29 22.25
N TRP A 334 -3.37 2.83 21.04
CA TRP A 334 -3.65 1.41 20.77
C TRP A 334 -2.44 0.52 21.06
N LEU A 335 -1.22 0.94 20.69
CA LEU A 335 0.03 0.24 20.98
C LEU A 335 0.27 0.11 22.47
N LEU A 336 0.13 1.19 23.22
CA LEU A 336 0.35 1.20 24.67
C LEU A 336 -0.59 0.22 25.37
N GLN A 337 -1.85 0.19 24.97
CA GLN A 337 -2.84 -0.75 25.51
C GLN A 337 -2.51 -2.22 25.19
N ARG A 338 -1.91 -2.50 24.02
CA ARG A 338 -1.63 -3.86 23.53
C ARG A 338 -0.27 -4.40 23.94
N SER A 339 0.72 -3.57 24.13
CA SER A 339 2.11 -3.98 24.29
C SER A 339 2.84 -3.37 25.51
N GLY A 340 2.22 -2.40 26.20
CA GLY A 340 2.82 -1.77 27.38
C GLY A 340 4.24 -1.27 27.11
N ASP A 341 5.19 -1.66 27.95
CA ASP A 341 6.60 -1.21 27.87
C ASP A 341 7.31 -1.56 26.56
N LEU A 342 6.85 -2.57 25.82
CA LEU A 342 7.42 -2.91 24.51
C LEU A 342 7.19 -1.81 23.46
N SER A 343 6.28 -0.86 23.71
CA SER A 343 6.09 0.32 22.85
C SER A 343 7.14 1.42 23.09
N ALA A 344 7.98 1.29 24.10
CA ALA A 344 9.03 2.26 24.39
C ALA A 344 10.00 2.42 23.20
N GLY A 345 10.34 3.67 22.85
CA GLY A 345 11.18 3.98 21.69
C GLY A 345 10.49 3.84 20.32
N THR A 346 9.20 3.51 20.28
CA THR A 346 8.42 3.50 19.05
C THR A 346 8.20 4.92 18.53
N GLN A 347 8.50 5.11 17.24
CA GLN A 347 8.20 6.34 16.52
C GLN A 347 7.30 6.00 15.32
N LEU A 348 6.16 6.65 15.23
CA LEU A 348 5.20 6.47 14.14
C LEU A 348 5.17 7.73 13.26
N ASP A 349 4.99 7.52 11.98
CA ASP A 349 4.87 8.61 11.02
C ASP A 349 3.55 8.49 10.23
N ASN A 350 3.56 7.82 9.07
CA ASN A 350 2.46 7.86 8.10
C ASN A 350 1.69 6.52 7.93
N GLY A 351 1.92 5.55 8.79
CA GLY A 351 1.26 4.24 8.78
C GLY A 351 1.68 3.30 7.64
N SER A 352 2.44 3.78 6.65
CA SER A 352 2.91 2.96 5.51
C SER A 352 4.34 2.43 5.66
N GLY A 353 5.16 3.11 6.46
CA GLY A 353 6.59 2.86 6.60
C GLY A 353 7.44 3.38 5.45
N LEU A 354 6.88 4.18 4.53
CA LEU A 354 7.64 5.04 3.63
C LEU A 354 8.08 6.28 4.41
N SER A 355 9.07 6.10 5.28
CA SER A 355 9.49 7.08 6.28
C SER A 355 10.93 6.84 6.70
N ARG A 356 11.67 7.92 6.98
CA ARG A 356 13.01 7.86 7.57
C ARG A 356 12.96 7.79 9.09
N ASP A 357 11.84 8.20 9.70
CA ASP A 357 11.72 8.43 11.14
C ASP A 357 11.01 7.30 11.89
N THR A 358 10.22 6.47 11.19
CA THR A 358 9.52 5.35 11.84
C THR A 358 10.52 4.40 12.51
N ARG A 359 10.26 4.07 13.78
CA ARG A 359 11.06 3.11 14.57
C ARG A 359 10.14 2.11 15.26
N LEU A 360 10.41 0.83 15.08
CA LEU A 360 9.74 -0.29 15.76
C LEU A 360 10.80 -1.32 16.18
N SER A 361 10.59 -1.98 17.32
CA SER A 361 11.42 -3.10 17.71
C SER A 361 10.89 -4.43 17.14
N ALA A 362 11.79 -5.40 16.93
CA ALA A 362 11.39 -6.75 16.51
C ALA A 362 10.51 -7.43 17.58
N ALA A 363 10.76 -7.18 18.86
CA ALA A 363 9.96 -7.68 19.97
C ALA A 363 8.52 -7.16 19.95
N LEU A 364 8.33 -5.86 19.66
CA LEU A 364 7.00 -5.25 19.53
C LEU A 364 6.21 -5.90 18.40
N LEU A 365 6.79 -6.00 17.20
CA LEU A 365 6.12 -6.63 16.07
C LEU A 365 5.81 -8.11 16.32
N ALA A 366 6.74 -8.85 16.95
CA ALA A 366 6.51 -10.25 17.30
C ALA A 366 5.37 -10.40 18.32
N ARG A 367 5.29 -9.53 19.33
CA ARG A 367 4.20 -9.50 20.30
C ARG A 367 2.85 -9.26 19.64
N LEU A 368 2.76 -8.30 18.74
CA LEU A 368 1.53 -7.98 18.02
C LEU A 368 1.08 -9.15 17.11
N LEU A 369 2.02 -9.75 16.36
CA LEU A 369 1.73 -10.92 15.54
C LEU A 369 1.28 -12.14 16.39
N GLN A 370 1.88 -12.33 17.58
CA GLN A 370 1.47 -13.36 18.51
C GLN A 370 0.03 -13.15 19.02
N GLN A 371 -0.32 -11.94 19.41
CA GLN A 371 -1.68 -11.60 19.82
C GLN A 371 -2.67 -11.82 18.67
N ALA A 372 -2.29 -11.40 17.46
CA ALA A 372 -3.09 -11.59 16.25
C ALA A 372 -3.33 -13.08 15.94
N TRP A 373 -2.34 -13.95 16.18
CA TRP A 373 -2.48 -15.40 16.01
C TRP A 373 -3.63 -15.99 16.85
N SER A 374 -3.83 -15.46 18.05
CA SER A 374 -4.89 -15.90 18.98
C SER A 374 -6.18 -15.08 18.85
N SER A 375 -6.29 -14.18 17.89
CA SER A 375 -7.44 -13.32 17.68
C SER A 375 -8.41 -13.89 16.64
N PRO A 376 -9.71 -13.50 16.67
CA PRO A 376 -10.66 -13.88 15.63
C PRO A 376 -10.28 -13.41 14.23
N ALA A 377 -9.44 -12.35 14.10
CA ALA A 377 -9.00 -11.81 12.81
C ALA A 377 -7.75 -12.51 12.24
N MET A 378 -7.27 -13.59 12.88
CA MET A 378 -6.07 -14.32 12.44
C MET A 378 -6.17 -14.80 10.99
N PRO A 379 -7.26 -15.43 10.51
CA PRO A 379 -7.34 -15.93 9.15
C PRO A 379 -7.17 -14.83 8.10
N GLU A 380 -7.82 -13.69 8.29
CA GLU A 380 -7.75 -12.54 7.37
C GLU A 380 -6.35 -11.94 7.37
N LEU A 381 -5.71 -11.81 8.52
CA LEU A 381 -4.34 -11.33 8.60
C LEU A 381 -3.40 -12.27 7.84
N VAL A 382 -3.41 -13.57 8.16
CA VAL A 382 -2.50 -14.55 7.55
C VAL A 382 -2.70 -14.62 6.04
N SER A 383 -3.96 -14.67 5.56
CA SER A 383 -4.28 -14.72 4.13
C SER A 383 -3.87 -13.44 3.37
N SER A 384 -3.79 -12.31 4.07
CA SER A 384 -3.36 -11.04 3.46
C SER A 384 -1.86 -10.99 3.17
N LEU A 385 -1.04 -11.79 3.87
CA LEU A 385 0.42 -11.72 3.76
C LEU A 385 0.94 -12.38 2.47
N PRO A 386 2.03 -11.87 1.86
CA PRO A 386 2.75 -12.55 0.79
C PRO A 386 3.17 -13.96 1.18
N ILE A 387 3.02 -14.91 0.25
CA ILE A 387 3.48 -16.30 0.42
C ILE A 387 4.84 -16.45 -0.26
N ASN A 388 5.83 -16.91 0.50
CA ASN A 388 7.19 -17.03 -0.02
C ASN A 388 7.27 -18.01 -1.21
N GLY A 389 7.99 -17.58 -2.26
CA GLY A 389 8.16 -18.31 -3.50
C GLY A 389 6.92 -18.39 -4.40
N LEU A 390 5.74 -17.83 -3.99
CA LEU A 390 4.49 -17.96 -4.74
C LEU A 390 3.90 -16.63 -5.19
N ASP A 391 3.73 -15.66 -4.29
CA ASP A 391 3.01 -14.43 -4.63
C ASP A 391 3.59 -13.15 -4.00
N GLY A 392 2.99 -12.04 -4.38
CA GLY A 392 3.25 -10.72 -3.83
C GLY A 392 4.74 -10.34 -3.88
N THR A 393 5.18 -9.62 -2.87
CA THR A 393 6.57 -9.16 -2.77
C THR A 393 7.58 -10.27 -2.46
N LEU A 394 7.12 -11.48 -2.12
CA LEU A 394 7.96 -12.65 -1.84
C LEU A 394 8.00 -13.69 -2.98
N ARG A 395 7.41 -13.41 -4.14
CA ARG A 395 7.39 -14.34 -5.28
C ARG A 395 8.79 -14.84 -5.69
N ARG A 396 9.83 -14.04 -5.43
CA ARG A 396 11.24 -14.37 -5.77
C ARG A 396 12.06 -14.86 -4.58
N SER A 397 11.44 -15.14 -3.42
CA SER A 397 12.15 -15.72 -2.26
C SER A 397 12.78 -17.07 -2.64
N ARG A 398 13.98 -17.31 -2.13
CA ARG A 398 14.74 -18.54 -2.38
C ARG A 398 14.53 -19.61 -1.28
N ALA A 399 13.83 -19.27 -0.20
CA ALA A 399 13.43 -20.25 0.81
C ALA A 399 12.35 -21.20 0.24
N THR A 400 12.21 -22.39 0.83
CA THR A 400 11.21 -23.39 0.41
C THR A 400 9.82 -22.76 0.26
N ALA A 401 9.26 -22.84 -0.95
CA ALA A 401 8.04 -22.14 -1.32
C ALA A 401 6.81 -22.62 -0.53
N GLY A 402 5.86 -21.69 -0.29
CA GLY A 402 4.55 -21.98 0.29
C GLY A 402 4.54 -22.20 1.80
N ARG A 403 5.69 -22.10 2.49
CA ARG A 403 5.81 -22.41 3.93
C ARG A 403 5.76 -21.19 4.84
N ALA A 404 5.80 -19.99 4.28
CA ALA A 404 5.83 -18.76 5.07
C ALA A 404 4.89 -17.70 4.49
N HIS A 405 4.15 -17.05 5.37
CA HIS A 405 3.28 -15.91 5.12
C HIS A 405 3.91 -14.67 5.78
N LEU A 406 4.63 -13.85 5.01
CA LEU A 406 5.46 -12.78 5.56
C LEU A 406 5.25 -11.47 4.81
N LYS A 407 5.09 -10.39 5.57
CA LYS A 407 5.22 -9.03 5.04
C LYS A 407 6.69 -8.70 4.85
N THR A 408 7.03 -8.01 3.76
CA THR A 408 8.37 -7.48 3.50
C THR A 408 8.49 -6.00 3.85
N GLY A 409 9.66 -5.60 4.32
CA GLY A 409 10.09 -4.20 4.47
C GLY A 409 11.29 -3.91 3.58
N SER A 410 11.29 -2.78 2.85
CA SER A 410 12.38 -2.45 1.94
C SER A 410 12.48 -0.94 1.75
N LEU A 411 13.64 -0.40 2.09
CA LEU A 411 14.10 0.93 1.70
C LEU A 411 15.54 0.79 1.16
N ARG A 412 16.17 1.91 0.81
CA ARG A 412 17.57 1.90 0.32
C ARG A 412 18.51 1.18 1.31
N ASP A 413 18.32 1.42 2.59
CA ASP A 413 19.15 0.99 3.73
C ASP A 413 18.42 0.05 4.69
N VAL A 414 17.28 -0.49 4.29
CA VAL A 414 16.43 -1.38 5.10
C VAL A 414 16.02 -2.62 4.31
N ALA A 415 16.17 -3.78 4.95
CA ALA A 415 15.53 -5.03 4.52
C ALA A 415 14.89 -5.72 5.72
N GLY A 416 13.66 -6.21 5.59
CA GLY A 416 12.98 -6.88 6.69
C GLY A 416 11.87 -7.81 6.23
N ILE A 417 11.53 -8.75 7.11
CA ILE A 417 10.40 -9.68 6.98
C ILE A 417 9.71 -9.83 8.34
N ALA A 418 8.39 -9.99 8.35
CA ALA A 418 7.63 -10.28 9.56
C ALA A 418 6.32 -11.03 9.23
N GLY A 419 5.98 -12.04 10.03
CA GLY A 419 4.77 -12.83 9.87
C GLY A 419 4.92 -14.25 10.43
N TYR A 420 4.41 -15.25 9.68
CA TYR A 420 4.28 -16.62 10.16
C TYR A 420 4.99 -17.62 9.26
N VAL A 421 5.62 -18.63 9.88
CA VAL A 421 6.32 -19.73 9.21
C VAL A 421 5.74 -21.06 9.71
N LEU A 422 5.46 -21.98 8.78
CA LEU A 422 5.03 -23.36 9.07
C LEU A 422 6.25 -24.28 8.93
N SER A 423 6.72 -24.84 10.05
CA SER A 423 7.86 -25.77 10.06
C SER A 423 7.51 -27.16 9.54
N ASP A 424 8.54 -27.98 9.32
CA ASP A 424 8.40 -29.36 8.82
C ASP A 424 7.67 -30.25 9.82
N SER A 425 7.75 -29.97 11.13
CA SER A 425 6.99 -30.68 12.17
C SER A 425 5.53 -30.24 12.29
N GLY A 426 5.08 -29.24 11.51
CA GLY A 426 3.75 -28.68 11.62
C GLY A 426 3.61 -27.55 12.66
N ARG A 427 4.67 -27.19 13.39
CA ARG A 427 4.67 -26.05 14.30
C ARG A 427 4.63 -24.75 13.52
N ARG A 428 3.97 -23.75 14.10
CA ARG A 428 3.93 -22.40 13.53
C ARG A 428 4.75 -21.44 14.38
N TYR A 429 5.53 -20.64 13.69
CA TYR A 429 6.38 -19.63 14.30
C TYR A 429 5.98 -18.22 13.86
N VAL A 430 6.08 -17.26 14.77
CA VAL A 430 6.19 -15.84 14.46
C VAL A 430 7.66 -15.55 14.18
N LEU A 431 7.96 -15.02 13.02
CA LEU A 431 9.29 -14.58 12.61
C LEU A 431 9.25 -13.06 12.34
N VAL A 432 10.14 -12.32 12.99
CA VAL A 432 10.43 -10.92 12.67
C VAL A 432 11.92 -10.76 12.51
N ALA A 433 12.36 -10.18 11.38
CA ALA A 433 13.76 -9.85 11.15
C ALA A 433 13.86 -8.50 10.43
N ILE A 434 14.72 -7.60 10.94
CA ILE A 434 14.93 -6.26 10.41
C ILE A 434 16.44 -6.02 10.30
N ILE A 435 16.90 -5.58 9.13
CA ILE A 435 18.29 -5.16 8.87
C ILE A 435 18.28 -3.67 8.54
N ASN A 436 19.03 -2.88 9.29
CA ASN A 436 19.28 -1.46 9.00
C ASN A 436 20.77 -1.25 8.71
N HIS A 437 21.13 -1.13 7.44
CA HIS A 437 22.51 -0.94 6.99
C HIS A 437 22.55 -0.47 5.54
N PRO A 438 23.53 0.33 5.09
CA PRO A 438 23.66 0.72 3.67
C PRO A 438 23.66 -0.46 2.69
N GLN A 439 24.13 -1.65 3.13
CA GLN A 439 24.13 -2.89 2.35
C GLN A 439 22.96 -3.84 2.68
N ALA A 440 21.89 -3.35 3.33
CA ALA A 440 20.77 -4.20 3.76
C ALA A 440 20.14 -5.01 2.61
N ASN A 441 20.04 -4.42 1.41
CA ASN A 441 19.49 -5.11 0.25
C ASN A 441 20.40 -6.25 -0.25
N ALA A 442 21.73 -6.16 -0.10
CA ALA A 442 22.66 -7.25 -0.39
C ALA A 442 22.58 -8.37 0.66
N ALA A 443 22.11 -8.06 1.89
CA ALA A 443 21.95 -9.01 2.98
C ALA A 443 20.59 -9.76 2.98
N ARG A 444 19.70 -9.56 2.00
CA ARG A 444 18.43 -10.31 1.88
C ARG A 444 18.59 -11.85 1.94
N PRO A 445 19.69 -12.46 1.43
CA PRO A 445 19.91 -13.88 1.62
C PRO A 445 19.97 -14.33 3.10
N ALA A 446 20.30 -13.43 4.06
CA ALA A 446 20.24 -13.75 5.48
C ALA A 446 18.77 -13.90 5.96
N LEU A 447 17.84 -13.13 5.39
CA LEU A 447 16.40 -13.25 5.68
C LEU A 447 15.84 -14.57 5.13
N ASP A 448 16.23 -14.97 3.90
CA ASP A 448 15.84 -16.27 3.34
C ASP A 448 16.45 -17.43 4.18
N ALA A 449 17.70 -17.28 4.66
CA ALA A 449 18.35 -18.26 5.54
C ALA A 449 17.59 -18.41 6.88
N LEU A 450 17.10 -17.29 7.47
CA LEU A 450 16.26 -17.33 8.67
C LEU A 450 14.96 -18.10 8.44
N VAL A 451 14.27 -17.85 7.32
CA VAL A 451 13.08 -18.60 6.94
C VAL A 451 13.41 -20.07 6.81
N GLN A 452 14.45 -20.43 6.05
CA GLN A 452 14.86 -21.82 5.83
C GLN A 452 15.27 -22.53 7.12
N TRP A 453 15.94 -21.81 8.03
CA TRP A 453 16.31 -22.34 9.33
C TRP A 453 15.09 -22.63 10.22
N SER A 454 14.10 -21.74 10.21
CA SER A 454 12.87 -21.90 10.99
C SER A 454 11.98 -23.06 10.48
N LEU A 455 12.13 -23.48 9.20
CA LEU A 455 11.42 -24.65 8.66
C LEU A 455 11.90 -25.95 9.30
N ARG A 456 13.21 -26.08 9.58
CA ARG A 456 13.83 -27.32 10.08
C ARG A 456 13.60 -27.55 11.58
N ASP A 457 12.74 -26.77 12.24
CA ASP A 457 12.57 -26.74 13.68
C ASP A 457 13.90 -26.55 14.42
N ALA A 458 14.09 -25.41 15.08
CA ALA A 458 15.28 -25.24 15.91
C ALA A 458 15.38 -26.40 16.90
N PRO A 459 16.53 -27.08 16.99
CA PRO A 459 16.66 -28.26 17.86
C PRO A 459 16.17 -27.94 19.27
N SER A 460 15.20 -28.71 19.75
CA SER A 460 14.83 -28.75 21.16
C SER A 460 16.05 -29.24 21.93
N ARG A 461 16.66 -28.38 22.77
CA ARG A 461 17.57 -28.85 23.81
C ARG A 461 16.77 -29.27 25.03
#